data_587ad032544eee350e7c54d60c0d7478
#
_entry.id   587ad032544eee350e7c54d60c0d7478
#
_cell.length_a   1.000
_cell.length_b   1.000
_cell.length_c   1.000
_cell.angle_alpha   90.00
_cell.angle_beta   90.00
_cell.angle_gamma   90.00
#
_symmetry.space_group_name_H-M   'P 1'
#
loop_
_entity.id
_entity.type
_entity.pdbx_description
1 polymer ?
#
loop_
_entity_poly.entity_id
_entity_poly.type
_entity_poly.pdbx_seq_one_letter_code
_entity_poly.pdbx_strand_id
1 'polypeptide(L)'
;AHNVSKFRPPTPILATTSEKSVARRLQLAWGVTPILIESQERTSKIFSIAMQIAQEMGILKQGDLVVQTAGTLTGISGSTDLIKVGLVRKVIARGTSIGENGVTGKARIINKEVDVSLITPGEILIVKKDLLKALPFSKEITGIITDESEEECINLFKKLKSQISSICNLDNPNKGIQDGDLITLQLNEGVVY
;
A
#
# COMPACT_ATOMS: atom_id res chain seq x y z
N ALA A 1 17.53 -12.69 9.56
CA ALA A 1 18.21 -13.04 8.30
C ALA A 1 19.28 -14.13 8.53
N HIS A 2 20.27 -13.92 9.40
CA HIS A 2 21.37 -14.87 9.61
C HIS A 2 20.92 -16.30 9.95
N ASN A 3 19.91 -16.46 10.81
CA ASN A 3 19.38 -17.79 11.16
C ASN A 3 18.69 -18.49 9.97
N VAL A 4 18.04 -17.76 9.09
CA VAL A 4 17.43 -18.32 7.87
C VAL A 4 18.52 -18.69 6.86
N SER A 5 19.55 -17.86 6.73
CA SER A 5 20.70 -18.10 5.84
C SER A 5 21.42 -19.43 6.10
N LYS A 6 21.47 -19.90 7.37
CA LYS A 6 22.08 -21.19 7.73
C LYS A 6 21.45 -22.39 7.02
N PHE A 7 20.16 -22.31 6.69
CA PHE A 7 19.44 -23.36 5.98
C PHE A 7 19.60 -23.32 4.46
N ARG A 8 20.33 -22.31 3.95
CA ARG A 8 20.61 -22.10 2.52
C ARG A 8 19.39 -22.26 1.63
N PRO A 9 18.30 -21.51 1.88
CA PRO A 9 17.10 -21.61 1.04
C PRO A 9 17.44 -21.25 -0.41
N PRO A 10 16.74 -21.83 -1.40
CA PRO A 10 16.97 -21.51 -2.82
C PRO A 10 16.51 -20.11 -3.19
N THR A 11 15.70 -19.48 -2.35
CA THR A 11 15.17 -18.13 -2.54
C THR A 11 16.11 -17.08 -1.93
N PRO A 12 16.26 -15.89 -2.55
CA PRO A 12 17.06 -14.81 -1.99
C PRO A 12 16.46 -14.31 -0.66
N ILE A 13 17.33 -13.89 0.26
CA ILE A 13 16.96 -13.32 1.55
C ILE A 13 17.27 -11.83 1.53
N LEU A 14 16.24 -10.98 1.51
CA LEU A 14 16.43 -9.55 1.72
C LEU A 14 16.36 -9.24 3.21
N ALA A 15 17.32 -8.47 3.70
CA ALA A 15 17.39 -8.11 5.11
C ALA A 15 17.46 -6.59 5.28
N THR A 16 16.38 -5.98 5.73
CA THR A 16 16.35 -4.55 6.03
C THR A 16 16.96 -4.26 7.40
N THR A 17 17.71 -3.19 7.49
CA THR A 17 18.30 -2.68 8.74
C THR A 17 18.52 -1.18 8.65
N SER A 18 18.45 -0.47 9.79
CA SER A 18 18.85 0.93 9.91
C SER A 18 20.34 1.10 10.28
N GLU A 19 21.00 0.01 10.66
CA GLU A 19 22.36 -0.01 11.17
C GLU A 19 23.37 -0.38 10.09
N LYS A 20 24.28 0.54 9.73
CA LYS A 20 25.37 0.29 8.74
C LYS A 20 26.27 -0.87 9.12
N SER A 21 26.56 -1.02 10.41
CA SER A 21 27.40 -2.10 10.93
C SER A 21 26.76 -3.48 10.74
N VAL A 22 25.42 -3.55 10.94
CA VAL A 22 24.62 -4.77 10.72
C VAL A 22 24.56 -5.11 9.23
N ALA A 23 24.32 -4.10 8.37
CA ALA A 23 24.32 -4.30 6.93
C ALA A 23 25.62 -4.90 6.43
N ARG A 24 26.77 -4.35 6.86
CA ARG A 24 28.11 -4.88 6.50
C ARG A 24 28.31 -6.34 6.94
N ARG A 25 27.87 -6.71 8.15
CA ARG A 25 27.98 -8.10 8.63
C ARG A 25 27.08 -9.06 7.85
N LEU A 26 25.90 -8.62 7.46
CA LEU A 26 24.95 -9.43 6.69
C LEU A 26 25.43 -9.74 5.27
N GLN A 27 26.31 -8.90 4.69
CA GLN A 27 26.93 -9.19 3.39
C GLN A 27 27.79 -10.46 3.40
N LEU A 28 28.25 -10.89 4.56
CA LEU A 28 29.03 -12.12 4.73
C LEU A 28 28.13 -13.37 4.89
N ALA A 29 26.83 -13.19 5.01
CA ALA A 29 25.88 -14.30 5.18
C ALA A 29 25.42 -14.81 3.80
N TRP A 30 25.37 -16.12 3.66
CA TRP A 30 24.99 -16.76 2.40
C TRP A 30 23.57 -16.37 1.95
N GLY A 31 23.45 -15.94 0.69
CA GLY A 31 22.16 -15.62 0.08
C GLY A 31 21.44 -14.41 0.67
N VAL A 32 22.12 -13.60 1.49
CA VAL A 32 21.54 -12.40 2.11
C VAL A 32 21.94 -11.15 1.34
N THR A 33 20.95 -10.37 0.93
CA THR A 33 21.13 -9.01 0.39
C THR A 33 20.67 -8.02 1.45
N PRO A 34 21.58 -7.32 2.13
CA PRO A 34 21.20 -6.32 3.12
C PRO A 34 20.75 -5.03 2.45
N ILE A 35 19.68 -4.45 2.98
CA ILE A 35 19.12 -3.17 2.54
C ILE A 35 19.14 -2.20 3.71
N LEU A 36 19.83 -1.08 3.54
CA LEU A 36 19.84 -0.01 4.53
C LEU A 36 18.60 0.85 4.32
N ILE A 37 17.76 0.97 5.36
CA ILE A 37 16.58 1.81 5.37
C ILE A 37 16.63 2.76 6.56
N GLU A 38 15.88 3.86 6.48
CA GLU A 38 15.67 4.69 7.67
C GLU A 38 14.85 3.94 8.71
N SER A 39 15.10 4.26 9.99
CA SER A 39 14.34 3.67 11.09
C SER A 39 12.86 4.00 10.94
N GLN A 40 12.02 3.00 11.09
CA GLN A 40 10.56 3.11 10.98
C GLN A 40 9.91 2.61 12.26
N GLU A 41 8.91 3.33 12.74
CA GLU A 41 8.17 2.96 13.95
C GLU A 41 7.20 1.78 13.72
N ARG A 42 6.69 1.63 12.49
CA ARG A 42 5.68 0.60 12.14
C ARG A 42 6.28 -0.49 11.27
N THR A 43 6.14 -1.73 11.73
CA THR A 43 6.58 -2.92 10.98
C THR A 43 5.92 -3.03 9.60
N SER A 44 4.66 -2.62 9.46
CA SER A 44 3.96 -2.61 8.17
C SER A 44 4.65 -1.71 7.15
N LYS A 45 5.17 -0.55 7.58
CA LYS A 45 5.90 0.37 6.72
C LYS A 45 7.26 -0.20 6.30
N ILE A 46 7.95 -0.89 7.21
CA ILE A 46 9.20 -1.62 6.88
C ILE A 46 8.92 -2.67 5.79
N PHE A 47 7.84 -3.43 5.91
CA PHE A 47 7.45 -4.42 4.93
C PHE A 47 7.16 -3.81 3.55
N SER A 48 6.41 -2.71 3.49
CA SER A 48 6.13 -2.00 2.24
C SER A 48 7.39 -1.48 1.56
N ILE A 49 8.30 -0.86 2.33
CA ILE A 49 9.58 -0.35 1.83
C ILE A 49 10.44 -1.50 1.29
N ALA A 50 10.53 -2.61 2.04
CA ALA A 50 11.28 -3.79 1.62
C ALA A 50 10.77 -4.37 0.30
N MET A 51 9.44 -4.47 0.16
CA MET A 51 8.78 -4.95 -1.07
C MET A 51 9.06 -4.02 -2.25
N GLN A 52 8.96 -2.71 -2.04
CA GLN A 52 9.22 -1.72 -3.08
C GLN A 52 10.67 -1.81 -3.57
N ILE A 53 11.65 -1.80 -2.66
CA ILE A 53 13.08 -1.89 -3.02
C ILE A 53 13.37 -3.20 -3.74
N ALA A 54 12.78 -4.32 -3.28
CA ALA A 54 12.94 -5.62 -3.91
C ALA A 54 12.41 -5.67 -5.36
N GLN A 55 11.30 -4.96 -5.62
CA GLN A 55 10.76 -4.79 -6.98
C GLN A 55 11.66 -3.89 -7.84
N GLU A 56 12.14 -2.76 -7.31
CA GLU A 56 13.06 -1.84 -7.98
C GLU A 56 14.39 -2.52 -8.34
N MET A 57 14.89 -3.42 -7.47
CA MET A 57 16.08 -4.24 -7.71
C MET A 57 15.82 -5.40 -8.69
N GLY A 58 14.60 -5.63 -9.12
CA GLY A 58 14.23 -6.75 -10.01
C GLY A 58 14.28 -8.14 -9.34
N ILE A 59 14.39 -8.20 -8.01
CA ILE A 59 14.39 -9.45 -7.24
C ILE A 59 12.97 -10.02 -7.15
N LEU A 60 11.97 -9.14 -7.04
CA LEU A 60 10.58 -9.51 -6.99
C LEU A 60 9.85 -9.09 -8.27
N LYS A 61 9.01 -9.99 -8.77
CA LYS A 61 8.14 -9.76 -9.92
C LYS A 61 6.68 -9.87 -9.50
N GLN A 62 5.79 -9.28 -10.30
CA GLN A 62 4.36 -9.44 -10.11
C GLN A 62 3.97 -10.92 -10.13
N GLY A 63 3.20 -11.35 -9.13
CA GLY A 63 2.77 -12.74 -8.97
C GLY A 63 3.67 -13.58 -8.06
N ASP A 64 4.84 -13.07 -7.65
CA ASP A 64 5.71 -13.80 -6.72
C ASP A 64 5.10 -13.89 -5.33
N LEU A 65 5.31 -15.03 -4.69
CA LEU A 65 4.96 -15.25 -3.29
C LEU A 65 6.12 -14.82 -2.40
N VAL A 66 5.85 -13.98 -1.43
CA VAL A 66 6.84 -13.44 -0.49
C VAL A 66 6.50 -13.81 0.93
N VAL A 67 7.51 -14.27 1.68
CA VAL A 67 7.43 -14.47 3.12
C VAL A 67 8.21 -13.35 3.82
N GLN A 68 7.51 -12.55 4.59
CA GLN A 68 8.06 -11.44 5.37
C GLN A 68 8.09 -11.82 6.85
N THR A 69 9.22 -11.61 7.50
CA THR A 69 9.38 -11.90 8.93
C THR A 69 9.91 -10.69 9.67
N ALA A 70 9.38 -10.42 10.84
CA ALA A 70 9.82 -9.31 11.71
C ALA A 70 9.63 -9.66 13.19
N GLY A 71 10.29 -8.89 14.06
CA GLY A 71 9.94 -8.82 15.47
C GLY A 71 9.05 -7.61 15.70
N THR A 72 8.02 -7.73 16.51
CA THR A 72 7.12 -6.62 16.90
C THR A 72 7.79 -5.66 17.88
N LEU A 73 8.76 -6.14 18.64
CA LEU A 73 9.54 -5.32 19.58
C LEU A 73 10.82 -4.85 18.89
N THR A 74 10.88 -3.56 18.56
CA THR A 74 12.09 -2.92 18.02
C THR A 74 13.24 -2.97 19.02
N GLY A 75 14.43 -3.33 18.54
CA GLY A 75 15.68 -3.33 19.35
C GLY A 75 15.97 -4.62 20.12
N ILE A 76 15.09 -5.61 20.14
CA ILE A 76 15.36 -6.90 20.79
C ILE A 76 15.79 -7.93 19.74
N SER A 77 17.06 -8.33 19.81
CA SER A 77 17.60 -9.35 18.91
C SER A 77 17.01 -10.73 19.22
N GLY A 78 16.53 -11.42 18.16
CA GLY A 78 15.99 -12.78 18.28
C GLY A 78 14.48 -12.87 18.52
N SER A 79 13.76 -11.75 18.58
CA SER A 79 12.31 -11.69 18.80
C SER A 79 11.50 -11.73 17.51
N THR A 80 11.81 -12.63 16.58
CA THR A 80 10.98 -12.81 15.38
C THR A 80 9.69 -13.51 15.77
N ASP A 81 8.59 -12.76 15.84
CA ASP A 81 7.27 -13.21 16.27
C ASP A 81 6.17 -12.96 15.23
N LEU A 82 6.52 -12.33 14.10
CA LEU A 82 5.59 -12.03 13.01
C LEU A 82 6.07 -12.68 11.72
N ILE A 83 5.17 -13.45 11.10
CA ILE A 83 5.34 -14.00 9.74
C ILE A 83 4.14 -13.56 8.92
N LYS A 84 4.39 -12.87 7.80
CA LYS A 84 3.38 -12.48 6.83
C LYS A 84 3.71 -13.12 5.48
N VAL A 85 2.74 -13.81 4.90
CA VAL A 85 2.82 -14.34 3.54
C VAL A 85 1.96 -13.47 2.64
N GLY A 86 2.49 -13.04 1.51
CA GLY A 86 1.79 -12.17 0.58
C GLY A 86 2.19 -12.41 -0.86
N LEU A 87 1.31 -12.03 -1.76
CA LEU A 87 1.56 -12.04 -3.20
C LEU A 87 2.02 -10.65 -3.64
N VAL A 88 3.02 -10.59 -4.51
CA VAL A 88 3.44 -9.33 -5.13
C VAL A 88 2.38 -8.88 -6.13
N ARG A 89 1.62 -7.84 -5.78
CA ARG A 89 0.62 -7.23 -6.66
C ARG A 89 1.22 -6.03 -7.38
N LYS A 90 0.69 -5.74 -8.57
CA LYS A 90 1.06 -4.51 -9.27
C LYS A 90 0.43 -3.33 -8.53
N VAL A 91 1.27 -2.44 -8.01
CA VAL A 91 0.79 -1.16 -7.50
C VAL A 91 0.40 -0.29 -8.68
N ILE A 92 -0.86 0.12 -8.73
CA ILE A 92 -1.42 0.97 -9.79
C ILE A 92 -1.15 2.43 -9.46
N ALA A 93 -1.39 2.82 -8.20
CA ALA A 93 -1.20 4.19 -7.74
C ALA A 93 -0.78 4.24 -6.26
N ARG A 94 -0.13 5.34 -5.87
CA ARG A 94 0.25 5.65 -4.48
C ARG A 94 -0.23 7.05 -4.13
N GLY A 95 -0.77 7.20 -2.92
CA GLY A 95 -1.25 8.46 -2.39
C GLY A 95 -1.34 8.46 -0.87
N THR A 96 -1.97 9.48 -0.33
CA THR A 96 -2.24 9.59 1.11
C THR A 96 -3.57 8.92 1.42
N SER A 97 -3.58 8.03 2.40
CA SER A 97 -4.78 7.26 2.79
C SER A 97 -5.58 7.94 3.89
N ILE A 98 -6.89 7.90 3.80
CA ILE A 98 -7.84 8.29 4.85
C ILE A 98 -8.72 7.09 5.16
N GLY A 99 -8.79 6.70 6.44
CA GLY A 99 -9.51 5.53 6.92
C GLY A 99 -8.57 4.47 7.49
N GLU A 100 -9.13 3.43 8.09
CA GLU A 100 -8.36 2.41 8.80
C GLU A 100 -8.29 1.06 8.07
N ASN A 101 -9.37 0.68 7.40
CA ASN A 101 -9.50 -0.63 6.77
C ASN A 101 -9.37 -0.55 5.26
N GLY A 102 -8.62 -1.50 4.70
CA GLY A 102 -8.56 -1.68 3.26
C GLY A 102 -9.92 -2.10 2.70
N VAL A 103 -10.24 -1.62 1.49
CA VAL A 103 -11.51 -1.92 0.83
C VAL A 103 -11.27 -2.40 -0.60
N THR A 104 -12.11 -3.31 -1.06
CA THR A 104 -12.08 -3.83 -2.44
C THR A 104 -13.43 -3.59 -3.09
N GLY A 105 -13.43 -3.11 -4.32
CA GLY A 105 -14.63 -2.83 -5.08
C GLY A 105 -14.35 -2.65 -6.57
N LYS A 106 -15.41 -2.54 -7.35
CA LYS A 106 -15.29 -2.20 -8.76
C LYS A 106 -14.99 -0.71 -8.93
N ALA A 107 -14.05 -0.41 -9.79
CA ALA A 107 -13.72 0.97 -10.14
C ALA A 107 -14.84 1.62 -10.96
N ARG A 108 -15.25 2.82 -10.57
CA ARG A 108 -16.12 3.69 -11.33
C ARG A 108 -15.44 5.03 -11.58
N ILE A 109 -15.16 5.34 -12.83
CA ILE A 109 -14.48 6.59 -13.20
C ILE A 109 -15.54 7.67 -13.43
N ILE A 110 -15.45 8.77 -12.68
CA ILE A 110 -16.34 9.92 -12.77
C ILE A 110 -15.63 11.04 -13.51
N ASN A 111 -15.99 11.23 -14.77
CA ASN A 111 -15.41 12.28 -15.62
C ASN A 111 -16.34 13.48 -15.79
N LYS A 112 -17.65 13.30 -15.56
CA LYS A 112 -18.70 14.32 -15.71
C LYS A 112 -19.73 14.16 -14.60
N GLU A 113 -20.46 15.23 -14.29
CA GLU A 113 -21.55 15.18 -13.31
C GLU A 113 -22.63 14.16 -13.65
N VAL A 114 -22.88 13.90 -14.93
CA VAL A 114 -23.87 12.90 -15.39
C VAL A 114 -23.46 11.48 -14.97
N ASP A 115 -22.17 11.20 -14.83
CA ASP A 115 -21.68 9.87 -14.45
C ASP A 115 -22.07 9.51 -13.01
N VAL A 116 -22.39 10.51 -12.20
CA VAL A 116 -22.83 10.36 -10.81
C VAL A 116 -24.14 9.54 -10.71
N SER A 117 -25.02 9.64 -11.69
CA SER A 117 -26.25 8.86 -11.74
C SER A 117 -26.05 7.36 -12.01
N LEU A 118 -24.85 6.99 -12.47
CA LEU A 118 -24.47 5.61 -12.82
C LEU A 118 -23.78 4.87 -11.65
N ILE A 119 -23.56 5.53 -10.53
CA ILE A 119 -22.92 4.93 -9.35
C ILE A 119 -23.83 3.83 -8.80
N THR A 120 -23.21 2.66 -8.58
CA THR A 120 -23.87 1.50 -7.96
C THR A 120 -23.25 1.19 -6.60
N PRO A 121 -24.02 0.58 -5.68
CA PRO A 121 -23.53 0.21 -4.36
C PRO A 121 -22.26 -0.69 -4.43
N GLY A 122 -21.31 -0.43 -3.57
CA GLY A 122 -20.11 -1.24 -3.48
C GLY A 122 -18.97 -0.83 -4.42
N GLU A 123 -19.13 0.25 -5.19
CA GLU A 123 -18.10 0.76 -6.08
C GLU A 123 -17.05 1.62 -5.34
N ILE A 124 -15.84 1.65 -5.91
CA ILE A 124 -14.78 2.59 -5.58
C ILE A 124 -14.75 3.66 -6.67
N LEU A 125 -15.01 4.90 -6.26
CA LEU A 125 -15.09 6.03 -7.18
C LEU A 125 -13.71 6.60 -7.46
N ILE A 126 -13.42 6.83 -8.73
CA ILE A 126 -12.22 7.52 -9.17
C ILE A 126 -12.67 8.87 -9.71
N VAL A 127 -12.32 9.93 -9.00
CA VAL A 127 -12.86 11.25 -9.25
C VAL A 127 -11.79 12.33 -9.12
N LYS A 128 -11.80 13.29 -10.05
CA LYS A 128 -10.96 14.47 -9.95
C LYS A 128 -11.53 15.46 -8.94
N LYS A 129 -10.66 16.27 -8.33
CA LYS A 129 -11.01 17.28 -7.32
C LYS A 129 -12.18 18.17 -7.70
N ASP A 130 -12.28 18.56 -8.98
CA ASP A 130 -13.31 19.47 -9.46
C ASP A 130 -14.74 18.87 -9.33
N LEU A 131 -14.84 17.54 -9.43
CA LEU A 131 -16.11 16.82 -9.35
C LEU A 131 -16.36 16.19 -7.97
N LEU A 132 -15.38 16.15 -7.10
CA LEU A 132 -15.46 15.52 -5.79
C LEU A 132 -16.61 16.11 -4.93
N LYS A 133 -16.81 17.44 -5.00
CA LYS A 133 -17.86 18.13 -4.23
C LYS A 133 -19.30 17.88 -4.75
N ALA A 134 -19.43 17.41 -5.99
CA ALA A 134 -20.70 17.13 -6.63
C ALA A 134 -21.19 15.69 -6.35
N LEU A 135 -20.37 14.84 -5.73
CA LEU A 135 -20.74 13.45 -5.46
C LEU A 135 -21.89 13.35 -4.45
N PRO A 136 -22.87 12.46 -4.68
CA PRO A 136 -23.84 12.07 -3.66
C PRO A 136 -23.14 11.13 -2.69
N PHE A 137 -22.61 11.64 -1.60
CA PHE A 137 -21.95 10.85 -0.57
C PHE A 137 -22.96 9.98 0.17
N SER A 138 -23.53 9.02 -0.52
CA SER A 138 -24.40 8.00 0.06
C SER A 138 -23.55 6.96 0.80
N LYS A 139 -24.16 6.26 1.74
CA LYS A 139 -23.52 5.14 2.47
C LYS A 139 -23.10 3.96 1.57
N GLU A 140 -23.40 4.04 0.30
CA GLU A 140 -23.22 2.96 -0.68
C GLU A 140 -21.85 3.01 -1.36
N ILE A 141 -21.11 4.13 -1.24
CA ILE A 141 -19.75 4.28 -1.78
C ILE A 141 -18.75 3.52 -0.87
N THR A 142 -18.02 2.57 -1.45
CA THR A 142 -17.06 1.76 -0.72
C THR A 142 -15.74 2.48 -0.51
N GLY A 143 -15.30 3.27 -1.50
CA GLY A 143 -14.06 4.02 -1.41
C GLY A 143 -13.94 5.11 -2.46
N ILE A 144 -12.94 5.99 -2.28
CA ILE A 144 -12.67 7.10 -3.20
C ILE A 144 -11.18 7.17 -3.51
N ILE A 145 -10.86 7.40 -4.78
CA ILE A 145 -9.52 7.73 -5.27
C ILE A 145 -9.60 9.12 -5.92
N THR A 146 -8.72 10.06 -5.51
CA THR A 146 -8.77 11.43 -6.00
C THR A 146 -7.41 12.11 -6.03
N ASP A 147 -7.28 13.16 -6.85
CA ASP A 147 -6.16 14.10 -6.88
C ASP A 147 -6.32 15.26 -5.89
N GLU A 148 -7.39 15.26 -5.08
CA GLU A 148 -7.58 16.28 -4.04
C GLU A 148 -6.58 16.07 -2.88
N SER A 149 -6.26 17.16 -2.17
CA SER A 149 -5.39 17.12 -1.00
C SER A 149 -6.03 16.35 0.17
N GLU A 150 -5.19 15.80 1.04
CA GLU A 150 -5.63 15.11 2.25
C GLU A 150 -6.50 16.02 3.13
N GLU A 151 -6.07 17.27 3.33
CA GLU A 151 -6.76 18.24 4.18
C GLU A 151 -8.19 18.54 3.69
N GLU A 152 -8.34 18.80 2.39
CA GLU A 152 -9.65 19.07 1.78
C GLU A 152 -10.55 17.81 1.82
N CYS A 153 -10.01 16.63 1.58
CA CYS A 153 -10.75 15.37 1.72
C CYS A 153 -11.26 15.16 3.15
N ILE A 154 -10.39 15.35 4.15
CA ILE A 154 -10.77 15.24 5.57
C ILE A 154 -11.88 16.25 5.92
N ASN A 155 -11.74 17.49 5.47
CA ASN A 155 -12.73 18.54 5.72
C ASN A 155 -14.10 18.19 5.07
N LEU A 156 -14.07 17.68 3.85
CA LEU A 156 -15.27 17.25 3.15
C LEU A 156 -15.97 16.08 3.86
N PHE A 157 -15.22 15.03 4.23
CA PHE A 157 -15.78 13.85 4.90
C PHE A 157 -16.32 14.16 6.29
N LYS A 158 -15.67 15.07 7.03
CA LYS A 158 -16.19 15.57 8.33
C LYS A 158 -17.51 16.31 8.17
N LYS A 159 -17.64 17.19 7.17
CA LYS A 159 -18.91 17.90 6.89
C LYS A 159 -20.05 16.94 6.55
N LEU A 160 -19.73 15.85 5.87
CA LEU A 160 -20.70 14.85 5.42
C LEU A 160 -20.97 13.78 6.48
N LYS A 161 -20.30 13.83 7.62
CA LYS A 161 -20.35 12.80 8.69
C LYS A 161 -20.16 11.37 8.13
N SER A 162 -19.33 11.23 7.12
CA SER A 162 -19.07 9.97 6.41
C SER A 162 -17.64 9.50 6.69
N GLN A 163 -17.49 8.20 6.97
CA GLN A 163 -16.18 7.54 7.08
C GLN A 163 -15.94 6.73 5.80
N ILE A 164 -15.47 7.41 4.75
CA ILE A 164 -15.19 6.76 3.47
C ILE A 164 -13.69 6.49 3.38
N SER A 165 -13.35 5.22 3.11
CA SER A 165 -11.98 4.82 2.82
C SER A 165 -11.49 5.50 1.55
N SER A 166 -10.40 6.25 1.61
CA SER A 166 -9.94 6.97 0.43
C SER A 166 -8.42 7.02 0.30
N ILE A 167 -7.96 7.16 -0.95
CA ILE A 167 -6.59 7.49 -1.29
C ILE A 167 -6.62 8.81 -2.07
N CYS A 168 -5.98 9.81 -1.51
CA CYS A 168 -5.94 11.18 -1.98
C CYS A 168 -4.54 11.57 -2.46
N ASN A 169 -4.43 12.81 -2.97
CA ASN A 169 -3.15 13.40 -3.35
C ASN A 169 -2.41 12.61 -4.44
N LEU A 170 -3.16 12.10 -5.42
CA LEU A 170 -2.60 11.45 -6.59
C LEU A 170 -2.40 12.45 -7.73
N ASP A 171 -1.28 12.35 -8.46
CA ASP A 171 -1.06 13.19 -9.65
C ASP A 171 -2.10 12.93 -10.76
N ASN A 172 -2.50 11.67 -10.91
CA ASN A 172 -3.51 11.27 -11.89
C ASN A 172 -4.28 10.04 -11.37
N PRO A 173 -5.47 10.23 -10.80
CA PRO A 173 -6.25 9.16 -10.19
C PRO A 173 -6.71 8.10 -11.20
N ASN A 174 -6.84 8.43 -12.49
CA ASN A 174 -7.33 7.52 -13.53
C ASN A 174 -6.20 6.69 -14.17
N LYS A 175 -4.93 6.95 -13.84
CA LYS A 175 -3.80 6.29 -14.51
C LYS A 175 -3.77 4.80 -14.23
N GLY A 176 -3.92 4.00 -15.28
CA GLY A 176 -3.79 2.54 -15.21
C GLY A 176 -5.01 1.81 -14.63
N ILE A 177 -6.14 2.50 -14.48
CA ILE A 177 -7.41 1.93 -14.03
C ILE A 177 -8.45 2.14 -15.14
N GLN A 178 -9.25 1.11 -15.39
CA GLN A 178 -10.40 1.17 -16.30
C GLN A 178 -11.71 1.04 -15.53
N ASP A 179 -12.77 1.58 -16.10
CA ASP A 179 -14.10 1.46 -15.51
C ASP A 179 -14.51 -0.02 -15.42
N GLY A 180 -14.94 -0.44 -14.23
CA GLY A 180 -15.29 -1.83 -13.94
C GLY A 180 -14.15 -2.72 -13.44
N ASP A 181 -12.89 -2.26 -13.42
CA ASP A 181 -11.78 -3.01 -12.84
C ASP A 181 -12.03 -3.32 -11.37
N LEU A 182 -11.64 -4.52 -10.94
CA LEU A 182 -11.66 -4.86 -9.51
C LEU A 182 -10.37 -4.34 -8.86
N ILE A 183 -10.48 -3.33 -8.02
CA ILE A 183 -9.36 -2.67 -7.36
C ILE A 183 -9.45 -2.79 -5.85
N THR A 184 -8.30 -2.69 -5.19
CA THR A 184 -8.18 -2.73 -3.73
C THR A 184 -7.43 -1.50 -3.25
N LEU A 185 -8.04 -0.74 -2.33
CA LEU A 185 -7.37 0.33 -1.58
C LEU A 185 -6.72 -0.28 -0.35
N GLN A 186 -5.40 -0.29 -0.29
CA GLN A 186 -4.66 -0.73 0.89
C GLN A 186 -4.26 0.49 1.70
N LEU A 187 -5.10 0.90 2.66
CA LEU A 187 -4.95 2.16 3.37
C LEU A 187 -3.71 2.20 4.27
N ASN A 188 -3.33 1.07 4.88
CA ASN A 188 -2.12 1.01 5.71
C ASN A 188 -0.83 1.31 4.94
N GLU A 189 -0.86 1.20 3.62
CA GLU A 189 0.29 1.39 2.73
C GLU A 189 0.10 2.60 1.80
N GLY A 190 -1.10 3.17 1.73
CA GLY A 190 -1.45 4.26 0.82
C GLY A 190 -1.35 3.86 -0.65
N VAL A 191 -1.72 2.61 -0.99
CA VAL A 191 -1.59 2.08 -2.35
C VAL A 191 -2.90 1.53 -2.90
N VAL A 192 -3.02 1.59 -4.23
CA VAL A 192 -4.07 0.97 -5.03
C VAL A 192 -3.47 -0.21 -5.79
N TYR A 193 -4.12 -1.36 -5.68
CA TYR A 193 -3.79 -2.57 -6.43
C TYR A 193 -4.88 -2.90 -7.44
#